data_2dfa9539918a985a222c5924ecc36184
#
_entry.id   2dfa9539918a985a222c5924ecc36184
#
_cell.length_a   1.000
_cell.length_b   1.000
_cell.length_c   1.000
_cell.angle_alpha   90.00
_cell.angle_beta   90.00
_cell.angle_gamma   90.00
#
_symmetry.space_group_name_H-M   'P 1'
#
loop_
_entity.id
_entity.type
_entity.pdbx_description
1 polymer ?
#
loop_
_entity_poly.entity_id
_entity_poly.type
_entity_poly.pdbx_seq_one_letter_code
_entity_poly.pdbx_strand_id
1 'polypeptide(L)'
;MKSPPDPHYRHRFPAEIISHAVWLYHVFSLSLRDVELMLAERGIVVSYETVRRWCKKFGTTFADRLRRRRPRPGDKWHLDEVFIRIQGVQHYLWRAVDQDGVVLDILVQPRRDANAAKRFFNRLLKGLEYVPRVIVTDKLRSYGVAQRQLLPGIEHRQSRYLNNRAENSHRPTRRRERQMQRFKSSEQAQDFLSAHSFIYGHFHPRRHRLAADAYRAIRLDAFKSWHHETCAQHER
;
A
#
# COMPACT_ATOMS: atom_id res chain seq x y z
N MET A 1 17.02 24.28 4.33
CA MET A 1 16.26 23.45 3.36
C MET A 1 14.87 24.04 3.27
N LYS A 2 14.37 24.35 2.06
CA LYS A 2 12.99 24.86 1.90
C LYS A 2 12.03 23.73 2.22
N SER A 3 11.06 23.97 3.10
CA SER A 3 9.96 23.01 3.37
C SER A 3 9.28 22.64 2.06
N PRO A 4 8.91 21.37 1.86
CA PRO A 4 8.18 20.98 0.66
C PRO A 4 6.87 21.77 0.57
N PRO A 5 6.46 22.22 -0.62
CA PRO A 5 5.26 23.03 -0.78
C PRO A 5 4.03 22.28 -0.28
N ASP A 6 3.08 23.01 0.32
CA ASP A 6 1.79 22.46 0.74
C ASP A 6 1.13 21.76 -0.45
N PRO A 7 0.83 20.46 -0.38
CA PRO A 7 0.21 19.72 -1.47
C PRO A 7 -1.21 20.22 -1.81
N HIS A 8 -1.88 20.92 -0.88
CA HIS A 8 -3.21 21.48 -1.05
C HIS A 8 -3.21 22.91 -1.60
N TYR A 9 -2.04 23.51 -1.83
CA TYR A 9 -1.95 24.87 -2.39
C TYR A 9 -2.80 25.01 -3.67
N ARG A 10 -3.60 26.06 -3.73
CA ARG A 10 -4.55 26.36 -4.81
C ARG A 10 -5.70 25.34 -4.99
N HIS A 11 -5.99 24.52 -3.98
CA HIS A 11 -7.21 23.72 -3.98
C HIS A 11 -8.36 24.49 -3.35
N ARG A 12 -9.53 24.41 -3.99
CA ARG A 12 -10.76 25.09 -3.51
C ARG A 12 -11.25 24.55 -2.16
N PHE A 13 -11.06 23.25 -1.92
CA PHE A 13 -11.55 22.59 -0.71
C PHE A 13 -10.44 22.48 0.33
N PRO A 14 -10.80 22.60 1.62
CA PRO A 14 -9.86 22.38 2.74
C PRO A 14 -9.17 21.03 2.68
N ALA A 15 -7.96 20.96 3.28
CA ALA A 15 -7.15 19.76 3.34
C ALA A 15 -7.90 18.59 4.00
N GLU A 16 -8.70 18.87 5.03
CA GLU A 16 -9.50 17.90 5.79
C GLU A 16 -10.52 17.19 4.90
N ILE A 17 -11.21 17.93 4.02
CA ILE A 17 -12.20 17.35 3.10
C ILE A 17 -11.51 16.45 2.06
N ILE A 18 -10.41 16.94 1.49
CA ILE A 18 -9.61 16.16 0.51
C ILE A 18 -9.06 14.91 1.15
N SER A 19 -8.46 15.05 2.33
CA SER A 19 -7.91 13.96 3.12
C SER A 19 -8.96 12.91 3.48
N HIS A 20 -10.15 13.35 3.90
CA HIS A 20 -11.26 12.46 4.25
C HIS A 20 -11.76 11.68 3.02
N ALA A 21 -11.91 12.33 1.86
CA ALA A 21 -12.30 11.66 0.62
C ALA A 21 -11.28 10.58 0.19
N VAL A 22 -9.98 10.89 0.27
CA VAL A 22 -8.90 9.95 -0.04
C VAL A 22 -8.90 8.79 0.94
N TRP A 23 -9.09 9.05 2.23
CA TRP A 23 -9.20 8.03 3.27
C TRP A 23 -10.38 7.09 3.02
N LEU A 24 -11.59 7.62 2.81
CA LEU A 24 -12.78 6.82 2.50
C LEU A 24 -12.53 5.88 1.32
N TYR A 25 -12.00 6.42 0.23
CA TYR A 25 -11.77 5.65 -0.99
C TYR A 25 -10.72 4.55 -0.84
N HIS A 26 -9.64 4.76 -0.08
CA HIS A 26 -8.56 3.78 0.07
C HIS A 26 -8.76 2.80 1.21
N VAL A 27 -9.48 3.18 2.27
CA VAL A 27 -9.69 2.31 3.44
C VAL A 27 -10.90 1.40 3.28
N PHE A 28 -11.94 1.90 2.64
CA PHE A 28 -13.17 1.14 2.40
C PHE A 28 -13.28 0.70 0.94
N SER A 29 -14.13 -0.31 0.69
CA SER A 29 -14.43 -0.76 -0.67
C SER A 29 -15.54 0.08 -1.32
N LEU A 30 -15.42 1.41 -1.25
CA LEU A 30 -16.36 2.37 -1.81
C LEU A 30 -16.02 2.69 -3.27
N SER A 31 -17.04 2.92 -4.09
CA SER A 31 -16.86 3.54 -5.39
C SER A 31 -16.61 5.06 -5.24
N LEU A 32 -16.16 5.71 -6.31
CA LEU A 32 -16.01 7.18 -6.29
C LEU A 32 -17.37 7.89 -6.13
N ARG A 33 -18.46 7.28 -6.61
CA ARG A 33 -19.82 7.80 -6.47
C ARG A 33 -20.34 7.62 -5.05
N ASP A 34 -20.00 6.52 -4.37
CA ASP A 34 -20.34 6.35 -2.95
C ASP A 34 -19.67 7.44 -2.11
N VAL A 35 -18.40 7.76 -2.39
CA VAL A 35 -17.68 8.83 -1.69
C VAL A 35 -18.32 10.20 -1.99
N GLU A 36 -18.67 10.48 -3.24
CA GLU A 36 -19.42 11.68 -3.63
C GLU A 36 -20.72 11.82 -2.81
N LEU A 37 -21.49 10.73 -2.73
CA LEU A 37 -22.76 10.70 -1.99
C LEU A 37 -22.54 10.92 -0.48
N MET A 38 -21.53 10.30 0.11
CA MET A 38 -21.19 10.47 1.53
C MET A 38 -20.73 11.89 1.87
N LEU A 39 -20.08 12.59 0.93
CA LEU A 39 -19.72 14.00 1.09
C LEU A 39 -20.93 14.91 0.93
N ALA A 40 -21.81 14.60 -0.02
CA ALA A 40 -23.05 15.37 -0.25
C ALA A 40 -23.99 15.31 0.96
N GLU A 41 -24.09 14.17 1.66
CA GLU A 41 -24.86 14.03 2.92
C GLU A 41 -24.40 15.02 4.00
N ARG A 42 -23.12 15.41 3.96
CA ARG A 42 -22.52 16.42 4.87
C ARG A 42 -22.50 17.84 4.29
N GLY A 43 -23.26 18.10 3.25
CA GLY A 43 -23.33 19.41 2.59
C GLY A 43 -22.10 19.75 1.72
N ILE A 44 -21.23 18.78 1.44
CA ILE A 44 -20.03 18.98 0.63
C ILE A 44 -20.33 18.54 -0.81
N VAL A 45 -20.63 19.52 -1.66
CA VAL A 45 -20.99 19.26 -3.06
C VAL A 45 -19.73 19.18 -3.93
N VAL A 46 -19.37 17.96 -4.34
CA VAL A 46 -18.25 17.67 -5.24
C VAL A 46 -18.66 16.57 -6.21
N SER A 47 -18.10 16.53 -7.41
CA SER A 47 -18.34 15.43 -8.34
C SER A 47 -17.40 14.24 -8.06
N TYR A 48 -17.83 13.02 -8.41
CA TYR A 48 -16.97 11.83 -8.35
C TYR A 48 -15.66 11.98 -9.14
N GLU A 49 -15.68 12.79 -10.19
CA GLU A 49 -14.47 13.12 -10.97
C GLU A 49 -13.48 13.97 -10.15
N THR A 50 -13.97 14.90 -9.35
CA THR A 50 -13.12 15.64 -8.39
C THR A 50 -12.52 14.70 -7.35
N VAL A 51 -13.32 13.80 -6.78
CA VAL A 51 -12.84 12.76 -5.86
C VAL A 51 -11.77 11.88 -6.54
N ARG A 52 -11.98 11.49 -7.81
CA ARG A 52 -11.00 10.72 -8.58
C ARG A 52 -9.66 11.45 -8.73
N ARG A 53 -9.70 12.75 -9.04
CA ARG A 53 -8.50 13.60 -9.16
C ARG A 53 -7.77 13.72 -7.83
N TRP A 54 -8.50 13.88 -6.73
CA TRP A 54 -7.92 13.92 -5.39
C TRP A 54 -7.23 12.59 -5.06
N CYS A 55 -7.91 11.47 -5.24
CA CYS A 55 -7.34 10.15 -4.98
C CYS A 55 -6.08 9.88 -5.81
N LYS A 56 -6.07 10.30 -7.09
CA LYS A 56 -4.89 10.17 -7.96
C LYS A 56 -3.73 11.06 -7.51
N LYS A 57 -3.99 12.34 -7.19
CA LYS A 57 -2.96 13.31 -6.80
C LYS A 57 -2.44 13.05 -5.39
N PHE A 58 -3.32 12.90 -4.43
CA PHE A 58 -2.96 12.86 -3.02
C PHE A 58 -2.74 11.44 -2.49
N GLY A 59 -3.33 10.42 -3.10
CA GLY A 59 -3.24 9.05 -2.62
C GLY A 59 -1.80 8.56 -2.50
N THR A 60 -1.00 8.73 -3.55
CA THR A 60 0.43 8.39 -3.55
C THR A 60 1.22 9.26 -2.59
N THR A 61 0.98 10.58 -2.60
CA THR A 61 1.66 11.54 -1.70
C THR A 61 1.43 11.18 -0.23
N PHE A 62 0.19 10.90 0.17
CA PHE A 62 -0.15 10.53 1.54
C PHE A 62 0.43 9.16 1.91
N ALA A 63 0.36 8.19 1.00
CA ALA A 63 0.97 6.88 1.21
C ALA A 63 2.49 6.98 1.44
N ASP A 64 3.20 7.82 0.67
CA ASP A 64 4.64 8.03 0.81
C ASP A 64 4.99 8.72 2.14
N ARG A 65 4.19 9.67 2.60
CA ARG A 65 4.37 10.30 3.91
C ARG A 65 4.20 9.30 5.05
N LEU A 66 3.14 8.47 5.02
CA LEU A 66 2.94 7.39 5.97
C LEU A 66 4.07 6.35 5.93
N ARG A 67 4.56 6.03 4.73
CA ARG A 67 5.68 5.10 4.53
C ARG A 67 6.96 5.59 5.21
N ARG A 68 7.26 6.87 5.17
CA ARG A 68 8.45 7.47 5.82
C ARG A 68 8.36 7.45 7.34
N ARG A 69 7.14 7.52 7.90
CA ARG A 69 6.91 7.50 9.36
C ARG A 69 6.86 6.09 9.95
N ARG A 70 6.74 5.07 9.13
CA ARG A 70 6.65 3.71 9.67
C ARG A 70 7.91 3.34 10.44
N PRO A 71 7.80 2.52 11.51
CA PRO A 71 8.95 1.96 12.19
C PRO A 71 9.83 1.17 11.22
N ARG A 72 11.09 0.96 11.59
CA ARG A 72 12.00 0.10 10.82
C ARG A 72 11.34 -1.26 10.58
N PRO A 73 11.33 -1.76 9.35
CA PRO A 73 10.78 -3.08 9.04
C PRO A 73 11.47 -4.18 9.84
N GLY A 74 10.72 -5.20 10.18
CA GLY A 74 11.30 -6.39 10.79
C GLY A 74 12.26 -7.13 9.88
N ASP A 75 13.10 -7.98 10.44
CA ASP A 75 14.22 -8.66 9.78
C ASP A 75 13.84 -9.94 9.01
N LYS A 76 12.56 -10.32 9.05
CA LYS A 76 12.02 -11.45 8.29
C LYS A 76 10.97 -10.96 7.28
N TRP A 77 11.27 -11.17 6.01
CA TRP A 77 10.37 -10.75 4.92
C TRP A 77 9.65 -11.95 4.31
N HIS A 78 8.37 -11.78 4.04
CA HIS A 78 7.52 -12.74 3.36
C HIS A 78 7.13 -12.16 2.00
N LEU A 79 7.45 -12.87 0.93
CA LEU A 79 7.19 -12.43 -0.44
C LEU A 79 6.21 -13.39 -1.11
N ASP A 80 5.29 -12.82 -1.86
CA ASP A 80 4.31 -13.58 -2.64
C ASP A 80 3.87 -12.77 -3.85
N GLU A 81 3.37 -13.44 -4.87
CA GLU A 81 2.77 -12.78 -6.01
C GLU A 81 1.41 -13.39 -6.36
N VAL A 82 0.50 -12.52 -6.76
CA VAL A 82 -0.82 -12.91 -7.24
C VAL A 82 -1.06 -12.33 -8.63
N PHE A 83 -1.80 -13.05 -9.46
CA PHE A 83 -2.21 -12.49 -10.75
C PHE A 83 -3.31 -11.43 -10.54
N ILE A 84 -3.27 -10.38 -11.34
CA ILE A 84 -4.31 -9.37 -11.50
C ILE A 84 -4.62 -9.22 -12.99
N ARG A 85 -5.81 -8.73 -13.32
CA ARG A 85 -6.19 -8.48 -14.71
C ARG A 85 -6.21 -6.99 -15.01
N ILE A 86 -5.49 -6.60 -16.08
CA ILE A 86 -5.45 -5.23 -16.59
C ILE A 86 -5.91 -5.27 -18.03
N GLN A 87 -7.04 -4.66 -18.36
CA GLN A 87 -7.67 -4.73 -19.70
C GLN A 87 -7.82 -6.16 -20.23
N GLY A 88 -8.13 -7.11 -19.34
CA GLY A 88 -8.24 -8.53 -19.71
C GLY A 88 -6.92 -9.29 -19.75
N VAL A 89 -5.77 -8.62 -19.82
CA VAL A 89 -4.44 -9.22 -19.85
C VAL A 89 -3.95 -9.54 -18.45
N GLN A 90 -3.37 -10.72 -18.25
CA GLN A 90 -2.84 -11.16 -16.98
C GLN A 90 -1.53 -10.44 -16.64
N HIS A 91 -1.47 -9.87 -15.45
CA HIS A 91 -0.29 -9.29 -14.81
C HIS A 91 -0.09 -9.91 -13.43
N TYR A 92 1.03 -9.64 -12.80
CA TYR A 92 1.37 -10.15 -11.47
C TYR A 92 1.63 -8.99 -10.52
N LEU A 93 0.96 -9.03 -9.37
CA LEU A 93 1.23 -8.14 -8.24
C LEU A 93 2.19 -8.84 -7.29
N TRP A 94 3.44 -8.45 -7.32
CA TRP A 94 4.47 -8.84 -6.37
C TRP A 94 4.31 -8.04 -5.10
N ARG A 95 4.37 -8.69 -3.95
CA ARG A 95 4.22 -8.04 -2.64
C ARG A 95 5.19 -8.63 -1.64
N ALA A 96 5.79 -7.76 -0.83
CA ALA A 96 6.55 -8.14 0.34
C ALA A 96 5.90 -7.57 1.60
N VAL A 97 5.89 -8.36 2.66
CA VAL A 97 5.48 -7.96 4.00
C VAL A 97 6.52 -8.44 5.00
N ASP A 98 6.67 -7.73 6.13
CA ASP A 98 7.52 -8.20 7.22
C ASP A 98 6.85 -9.27 8.09
N GLN A 99 7.54 -9.72 9.16
CA GLN A 99 6.99 -10.69 10.11
C GLN A 99 5.75 -10.19 10.85
N ASP A 100 5.52 -8.88 10.88
CA ASP A 100 4.32 -8.28 11.47
C ASP A 100 3.23 -8.01 10.43
N GLY A 101 3.52 -8.31 9.14
CA GLY A 101 2.64 -8.18 7.99
C GLY A 101 2.42 -6.75 7.54
N VAL A 102 3.31 -5.88 7.96
CA VAL A 102 3.40 -4.53 7.40
C VAL A 102 3.88 -4.65 5.96
N VAL A 103 3.17 -4.01 5.03
CA VAL A 103 3.55 -4.04 3.62
C VAL A 103 4.86 -3.26 3.45
N LEU A 104 5.87 -3.93 2.92
CA LEU A 104 7.18 -3.35 2.64
C LEU A 104 7.18 -2.60 1.32
N ASP A 105 6.78 -3.28 0.25
CA ASP A 105 6.56 -2.69 -1.07
C ASP A 105 5.71 -3.62 -1.94
N ILE A 106 5.27 -3.09 -3.08
CA ILE A 106 4.59 -3.83 -4.14
C ILE A 106 5.14 -3.47 -5.51
N LEU A 107 5.00 -4.40 -6.47
CA LEU A 107 5.36 -4.14 -7.88
C LEU A 107 4.41 -4.89 -8.81
N VAL A 108 3.79 -4.17 -9.73
CA VAL A 108 2.98 -4.73 -10.82
C VAL A 108 3.88 -5.03 -12.01
N GLN A 109 3.85 -6.26 -12.51
CA GLN A 109 4.67 -6.69 -13.64
C GLN A 109 3.90 -7.61 -14.58
N PRO A 110 4.20 -7.61 -15.89
CA PRO A 110 3.54 -8.48 -16.86
C PRO A 110 4.01 -9.93 -16.79
N ARG A 111 5.14 -10.19 -16.13
CA ARG A 111 5.76 -11.53 -16.09
C ARG A 111 6.00 -12.02 -14.68
N ARG A 112 6.10 -13.36 -14.53
CA ARG A 112 6.40 -14.10 -13.30
C ARG A 112 7.68 -14.92 -13.49
N ASP A 113 8.76 -14.27 -13.89
CA ASP A 113 10.04 -14.90 -14.20
C ASP A 113 11.15 -14.42 -13.24
N ALA A 114 12.37 -14.96 -13.39
CA ALA A 114 13.51 -14.60 -12.56
C ALA A 114 13.88 -13.11 -12.69
N ASN A 115 13.71 -12.51 -13.87
CA ASN A 115 14.00 -11.09 -14.06
C ASN A 115 12.96 -10.20 -13.35
N ALA A 116 11.69 -10.63 -13.33
CA ALA A 116 10.65 -9.95 -12.56
C ALA A 116 10.94 -10.02 -11.06
N ALA A 117 11.34 -11.18 -10.54
CA ALA A 117 11.76 -11.35 -9.16
C ALA A 117 12.96 -10.46 -8.82
N LYS A 118 14.00 -10.42 -9.66
CA LYS A 118 15.17 -9.54 -9.46
C LYS A 118 14.78 -8.06 -9.42
N ARG A 119 13.92 -7.59 -10.35
CA ARG A 119 13.44 -6.20 -10.31
C ARG A 119 12.73 -5.89 -9.01
N PHE A 120 11.92 -6.82 -8.49
CA PHE A 120 11.23 -6.64 -7.23
C PHE A 120 12.19 -6.60 -6.04
N PHE A 121 13.18 -7.51 -5.96
CA PHE A 121 14.21 -7.47 -4.91
C PHE A 121 15.01 -6.18 -4.94
N ASN A 122 15.49 -5.75 -6.11
CA ASN A 122 16.21 -4.49 -6.25
C ASN A 122 15.38 -3.27 -5.79
N ARG A 123 14.07 -3.28 -6.10
CA ARG A 123 13.16 -2.23 -5.65
C ARG A 123 13.02 -2.23 -4.12
N LEU A 124 12.88 -3.40 -3.50
CA LEU A 124 12.79 -3.55 -2.04
C LEU A 124 14.07 -3.06 -1.36
N LEU A 125 15.23 -3.51 -1.81
CA LEU A 125 16.51 -3.15 -1.22
C LEU A 125 16.79 -1.66 -1.34
N LYS A 126 16.56 -1.07 -2.52
CA LYS A 126 16.73 0.37 -2.74
C LYS A 126 15.75 1.20 -1.91
N GLY A 127 14.49 0.75 -1.77
CA GLY A 127 13.46 1.49 -1.06
C GLY A 127 13.52 1.39 0.46
N LEU A 128 14.17 0.37 1.00
CA LEU A 128 14.27 0.12 2.44
C LEU A 128 15.65 0.46 3.00
N GLU A 129 16.69 0.46 2.14
CA GLU A 129 18.10 0.62 2.55
C GLU A 129 18.50 -0.36 3.68
N TYR A 130 17.88 -1.54 3.66
CA TYR A 130 17.98 -2.55 4.70
C TYR A 130 17.86 -3.94 4.11
N VAL A 131 18.67 -4.87 4.63
CA VAL A 131 18.72 -6.27 4.23
C VAL A 131 18.10 -7.14 5.34
N PRO A 132 17.13 -8.02 5.05
CA PRO A 132 16.53 -8.88 6.05
C PRO A 132 17.51 -10.02 6.42
N ARG A 133 17.31 -10.60 7.60
CA ARG A 133 18.02 -11.83 8.00
C ARG A 133 17.43 -13.07 7.31
N VAL A 134 16.11 -13.09 7.10
CA VAL A 134 15.40 -14.23 6.52
C VAL A 134 14.40 -13.76 5.47
N ILE A 135 14.38 -14.46 4.34
CA ILE A 135 13.32 -14.31 3.31
C ILE A 135 12.50 -15.60 3.30
N VAL A 136 11.19 -15.46 3.32
CA VAL A 136 10.22 -16.55 3.19
C VAL A 136 9.44 -16.36 1.90
N THR A 137 9.41 -17.38 1.05
CA THR A 137 8.61 -17.38 -0.19
C THR A 137 7.87 -18.71 -0.33
N ASP A 138 6.97 -18.77 -1.29
CA ASP A 138 6.51 -20.05 -1.82
C ASP A 138 7.64 -20.80 -2.56
N LYS A 139 7.31 -21.89 -3.23
CA LYS A 139 8.27 -22.71 -4.00
C LYS A 139 8.55 -22.19 -5.41
N LEU A 140 8.18 -20.94 -5.75
CA LEU A 140 8.46 -20.39 -7.06
C LEU A 140 9.98 -20.27 -7.30
N ARG A 141 10.45 -20.95 -8.35
CA ARG A 141 11.89 -20.99 -8.70
C ARG A 141 12.51 -19.62 -8.92
N SER A 142 11.75 -18.67 -9.42
CA SER A 142 12.19 -17.28 -9.70
C SER A 142 12.74 -16.58 -8.45
N TYR A 143 12.15 -16.81 -7.27
CA TYR A 143 12.66 -16.25 -6.02
C TYR A 143 14.04 -16.80 -5.65
N GLY A 144 14.24 -18.12 -5.77
CA GLY A 144 15.52 -18.73 -5.47
C GLY A 144 16.65 -18.26 -6.39
N VAL A 145 16.36 -18.03 -7.67
CA VAL A 145 17.34 -17.46 -8.61
C VAL A 145 17.69 -16.02 -8.23
N ALA A 146 16.68 -15.20 -7.98
CA ALA A 146 16.89 -13.80 -7.62
C ALA A 146 17.63 -13.65 -6.27
N GLN A 147 17.26 -14.45 -5.25
CA GLN A 147 17.90 -14.44 -3.93
C GLN A 147 19.39 -14.80 -4.02
N ARG A 148 19.75 -15.90 -4.70
CA ARG A 148 21.17 -16.31 -4.84
C ARG A 148 22.04 -15.25 -5.51
N GLN A 149 21.49 -14.47 -6.42
CA GLN A 149 22.25 -13.44 -7.14
C GLN A 149 22.34 -12.10 -6.41
N LEU A 150 21.28 -11.70 -5.72
CA LEU A 150 21.21 -10.39 -5.08
C LEU A 150 21.48 -10.41 -3.58
N LEU A 151 21.24 -11.57 -2.93
CA LEU A 151 21.31 -11.72 -1.48
C LEU A 151 21.90 -13.08 -1.10
N PRO A 152 23.13 -13.44 -1.56
CA PRO A 152 23.68 -14.79 -1.40
C PRO A 152 23.87 -15.23 0.06
N GLY A 153 24.05 -14.28 0.99
CA GLY A 153 24.24 -14.56 2.42
C GLY A 153 22.97 -14.61 3.27
N ILE A 154 21.79 -14.45 2.66
CA ILE A 154 20.52 -14.38 3.39
C ILE A 154 19.83 -15.73 3.40
N GLU A 155 19.33 -16.14 4.58
CA GLU A 155 18.56 -17.37 4.72
C GLU A 155 17.27 -17.31 3.90
N HIS A 156 17.09 -18.24 2.97
CA HIS A 156 15.89 -18.35 2.14
C HIS A 156 15.08 -19.60 2.51
N ARG A 157 13.91 -19.39 3.09
CA ARG A 157 12.95 -20.44 3.44
C ARG A 157 11.89 -20.56 2.37
N GLN A 158 11.93 -21.63 1.61
CA GLN A 158 10.94 -21.93 0.58
C GLN A 158 9.90 -22.91 1.13
N SER A 159 8.74 -22.39 1.52
CA SER A 159 7.66 -23.22 2.06
C SER A 159 6.31 -22.57 1.83
N ARG A 160 5.39 -23.34 1.24
CA ARG A 160 4.00 -22.92 1.07
C ARG A 160 3.34 -22.59 2.42
N TYR A 161 3.56 -23.42 3.43
CA TYR A 161 2.90 -23.27 4.75
C TYR A 161 3.43 -22.07 5.56
N LEU A 162 4.70 -21.70 5.39
CA LEU A 162 5.29 -20.56 6.11
C LEU A 162 4.93 -19.21 5.48
N ASN A 163 4.39 -19.21 4.25
CA ASN A 163 4.12 -17.98 3.50
C ASN A 163 2.68 -17.46 3.61
N ASN A 164 1.81 -18.10 4.41
CA ASN A 164 0.42 -17.67 4.65
C ASN A 164 0.28 -16.18 4.99
N ARG A 165 1.33 -15.59 5.52
CA ARG A 165 1.40 -14.18 5.89
C ARG A 165 1.34 -13.27 4.67
N ALA A 166 2.13 -13.57 3.67
CA ALA A 166 2.10 -12.86 2.40
C ALA A 166 0.80 -13.14 1.64
N GLU A 167 0.35 -14.40 1.57
CA GLU A 167 -0.93 -14.76 0.94
C GLU A 167 -2.12 -13.98 1.55
N ASN A 168 -2.22 -13.93 2.88
CA ASN A 168 -3.30 -13.21 3.57
C ASN A 168 -3.24 -11.69 3.32
N SER A 169 -2.05 -11.14 3.07
CA SER A 169 -1.86 -9.71 2.78
C SER A 169 -2.51 -9.27 1.46
N HIS A 170 -2.80 -10.22 0.56
CA HIS A 170 -3.48 -9.94 -0.71
C HIS A 170 -5.01 -9.82 -0.58
N ARG A 171 -5.62 -10.29 0.51
CA ARG A 171 -7.09 -10.27 0.69
C ARG A 171 -7.73 -8.89 0.51
N PRO A 172 -7.21 -7.80 1.12
CA PRO A 172 -7.76 -6.45 0.92
C PRO A 172 -7.68 -6.02 -0.55
N THR A 173 -6.56 -6.29 -1.21
CA THR A 173 -6.36 -6.00 -2.63
C THR A 173 -7.37 -6.74 -3.51
N ARG A 174 -7.58 -8.04 -3.25
CA ARG A 174 -8.56 -8.86 -3.99
C ARG A 174 -9.99 -8.37 -3.82
N ARG A 175 -10.35 -7.94 -2.60
CA ARG A 175 -11.66 -7.34 -2.35
C ARG A 175 -11.82 -6.07 -3.17
N ARG A 176 -10.79 -5.22 -3.16
CA ARG A 176 -10.81 -3.94 -3.86
C ARG A 176 -10.83 -4.10 -5.39
N GLU A 177 -10.03 -5.02 -5.94
CA GLU A 177 -10.00 -5.35 -7.37
C GLU A 177 -11.40 -5.74 -7.90
N ARG A 178 -12.11 -6.59 -7.16
CA ARG A 178 -13.49 -6.98 -7.52
C ARG A 178 -14.45 -5.80 -7.54
N GLN A 179 -14.33 -4.86 -6.58
CA GLN A 179 -15.17 -3.68 -6.49
C GLN A 179 -14.89 -2.65 -7.60
N MET A 180 -13.64 -2.51 -8.02
CA MET A 180 -13.21 -1.48 -8.98
C MET A 180 -13.50 -1.83 -10.45
N GLN A 181 -14.03 -3.00 -10.76
CA GLN A 181 -14.35 -3.43 -12.13
C GLN A 181 -13.18 -3.35 -13.12
N ARG A 182 -11.94 -3.59 -12.71
CA ARG A 182 -10.71 -3.70 -13.50
C ARG A 182 -9.84 -2.43 -13.53
N PHE A 183 -8.55 -2.65 -13.69
CA PHE A 183 -7.57 -1.60 -13.96
C PHE A 183 -7.48 -1.29 -15.46
N LYS A 184 -7.24 -0.01 -15.79
CA LYS A 184 -7.14 0.47 -17.17
C LYS A 184 -5.71 0.48 -17.73
N SER A 185 -4.69 0.48 -16.85
CA SER A 185 -3.28 0.39 -17.24
C SER A 185 -2.43 -0.17 -16.09
N SER A 186 -1.22 -0.60 -16.38
CA SER A 186 -0.23 -1.07 -15.39
C SER A 186 0.18 0.05 -14.43
N GLU A 187 0.33 1.29 -14.94
CA GLU A 187 0.68 2.47 -14.17
C GLU A 187 -0.45 2.80 -13.18
N GLN A 188 -1.72 2.82 -13.65
CA GLN A 188 -2.86 3.04 -12.78
C GLN A 188 -2.97 1.97 -11.69
N ALA A 189 -2.72 0.70 -12.04
CA ALA A 189 -2.73 -0.40 -11.09
C ALA A 189 -1.61 -0.24 -10.05
N GLN A 190 -0.40 0.11 -10.49
CA GLN A 190 0.75 0.33 -9.61
C GLN A 190 0.48 1.47 -8.62
N ASP A 191 0.06 2.65 -9.12
CA ASP A 191 -0.20 3.83 -8.30
C ASP A 191 -1.29 3.58 -7.27
N PHE A 192 -2.43 3.05 -7.74
CA PHE A 192 -3.55 2.74 -6.86
C PHE A 192 -3.19 1.69 -5.80
N LEU A 193 -2.58 0.57 -6.21
CA LEU A 193 -2.26 -0.52 -5.29
C LEU A 193 -1.17 -0.13 -4.30
N SER A 194 -0.22 0.71 -4.70
CA SER A 194 0.76 1.30 -3.78
C SER A 194 0.05 2.14 -2.72
N ALA A 195 -0.74 3.13 -3.13
CA ALA A 195 -1.47 3.99 -2.21
C ALA A 195 -2.40 3.18 -1.29
N HIS A 196 -3.22 2.28 -1.87
CA HIS A 196 -4.14 1.43 -1.12
C HIS A 196 -3.42 0.56 -0.09
N SER A 197 -2.31 -0.06 -0.43
CA SER A 197 -1.59 -0.97 0.48
C SER A 197 -1.09 -0.26 1.73
N PHE A 198 -0.53 0.93 1.58
CA PHE A 198 0.01 1.70 2.71
C PHE A 198 -1.10 2.37 3.52
N ILE A 199 -2.07 3.04 2.86
CA ILE A 199 -3.17 3.71 3.56
C ILE A 199 -4.05 2.67 4.28
N TYR A 200 -4.44 1.60 3.61
CA TYR A 200 -5.23 0.53 4.23
C TYR A 200 -4.50 -0.08 5.42
N GLY A 201 -3.22 -0.45 5.25
CA GLY A 201 -2.42 -1.06 6.31
C GLY A 201 -2.27 -0.18 7.54
N HIS A 202 -2.16 1.15 7.36
CA HIS A 202 -2.07 2.11 8.44
C HIS A 202 -3.28 2.09 9.39
N PHE A 203 -4.49 1.86 8.87
CA PHE A 203 -5.73 1.83 9.66
C PHE A 203 -6.18 0.43 10.10
N HIS A 204 -5.49 -0.63 9.64
CA HIS A 204 -5.86 -2.02 9.92
C HIS A 204 -4.72 -2.77 10.63
N PRO A 205 -4.40 -2.40 11.90
CA PRO A 205 -3.46 -3.17 12.69
C PRO A 205 -4.02 -4.58 12.96
N ARG A 206 -3.14 -5.54 13.28
CA ARG A 206 -3.52 -6.94 13.49
C ARG A 206 -4.26 -7.13 14.81
N ARG A 207 -5.58 -7.03 14.77
CA ARG A 207 -6.47 -7.15 15.94
C ARG A 207 -6.21 -8.42 16.76
N HIS A 208 -5.99 -9.57 16.10
CA HIS A 208 -5.81 -10.87 16.79
C HIS A 208 -4.52 -10.97 17.63
N ARG A 209 -3.64 -9.98 17.59
CA ARG A 209 -2.40 -9.90 18.36
C ARG A 209 -2.42 -8.83 19.44
N LEU A 210 -3.52 -8.13 19.59
CA LEU A 210 -3.63 -6.96 20.44
C LEU A 210 -4.79 -7.12 21.42
N ALA A 211 -4.60 -6.69 22.65
CA ALA A 211 -5.67 -6.46 23.59
C ALA A 211 -6.60 -5.34 23.07
N ALA A 212 -7.85 -5.31 23.54
CA ALA A 212 -8.85 -4.40 23.00
C ALA A 212 -8.52 -2.92 23.21
N ASP A 213 -7.92 -2.59 24.32
CA ASP A 213 -7.44 -1.23 24.67
C ASP A 213 -6.26 -0.81 23.79
N ALA A 214 -5.25 -1.67 23.64
CA ALA A 214 -4.11 -1.45 22.76
C ALA A 214 -4.56 -1.28 21.29
N TYR A 215 -5.52 -2.08 20.83
CA TYR A 215 -6.07 -1.93 19.50
C TYR A 215 -6.77 -0.58 19.30
N ARG A 216 -7.55 -0.11 20.30
CA ARG A 216 -8.18 1.21 20.26
C ARG A 216 -7.16 2.34 20.24
N ALA A 217 -6.13 2.26 21.09
CA ALA A 217 -5.05 3.23 21.16
C ALA A 217 -4.31 3.37 19.82
N ILE A 218 -3.89 2.24 19.22
CA ILE A 218 -3.20 2.23 17.92
C ILE A 218 -4.08 2.85 16.82
N ARG A 219 -5.40 2.60 16.83
CA ARG A 219 -6.30 3.22 15.85
C ARG A 219 -6.44 4.73 16.05
N LEU A 220 -6.49 5.21 17.29
CA LEU A 220 -6.50 6.66 17.56
C LEU A 220 -5.20 7.31 17.07
N ASP A 221 -4.07 6.68 17.33
CA ASP A 221 -2.77 7.19 16.86
C ASP A 221 -2.65 7.16 15.33
N ALA A 222 -3.28 6.18 14.67
CA ALA A 222 -3.37 6.14 13.22
C ALA A 222 -4.14 7.36 12.67
N PHE A 223 -5.25 7.77 13.30
CA PHE A 223 -5.98 8.98 12.89
C PHE A 223 -5.19 10.27 13.18
N LYS A 224 -4.52 10.37 14.32
CA LYS A 224 -3.63 11.51 14.63
C LYS A 224 -2.52 11.64 13.58
N SER A 225 -1.85 10.53 13.29
CA SER A 225 -0.77 10.49 12.29
C SER A 225 -1.30 10.83 10.90
N TRP A 226 -2.46 10.30 10.52
CA TRP A 226 -3.10 10.62 9.26
C TRP A 226 -3.38 12.11 9.13
N HIS A 227 -4.03 12.72 10.14
CA HIS A 227 -4.32 14.15 10.16
C HIS A 227 -3.04 14.98 10.05
N HIS A 228 -2.03 14.65 10.83
CA HIS A 228 -0.73 15.33 10.78
C HIS A 228 -0.09 15.26 9.39
N GLU A 229 -0.11 14.08 8.72
CA GLU A 229 0.54 13.90 7.42
C GLU A 229 -0.27 14.47 6.25
N THR A 230 -1.58 14.64 6.41
CA THR A 230 -2.45 15.01 5.30
C THR A 230 -3.04 16.41 5.43
N CYS A 231 -3.22 16.95 6.64
CA CYS A 231 -3.91 18.20 6.90
C CYS A 231 -3.03 19.25 7.56
N ALA A 232 -1.99 18.87 8.35
CA ALA A 232 -1.14 19.84 8.98
C ALA A 232 -0.45 20.72 7.94
N GLN A 233 -0.73 22.02 7.99
CA GLN A 233 0.12 23.00 7.33
C GLN A 233 1.45 22.98 8.10
N HIS A 234 2.54 22.68 7.42
CA HIS A 234 3.85 22.91 7.99
C HIS A 234 3.96 24.43 8.16
N GLU A 235 3.86 24.89 9.40
CA GLU A 235 4.08 26.29 9.75
C GLU A 235 5.37 26.77 9.07
N ARG A 236 5.26 27.91 8.38
CA ARG A 236 6.35 28.53 7.62
C ARG A 236 7.40 29.12 8.57
#